data_17560751cbc56c15397ec02d22a4106b
#
_entry.id   17560751cbc56c15397ec02d22a4106b
#
_cell.length_a   1.000
_cell.length_b   1.000
_cell.length_c   1.000
_cell.angle_alpha   90.00
_cell.angle_beta   90.00
_cell.angle_gamma   90.00
#
_symmetry.space_group_name_H-M   'P 1'
#
loop_
_entity.id
_entity.type
_entity.pdbx_description
1 polymer ?
#
loop_
_entity_poly.entity_id
_entity_poly.type
_entity_poly.pdbx_seq_one_letter_code
_entity_poly.pdbx_strand_id
1 'polypeptide(L)'
;MPFRQLLAEAGGVWKNRQLKAVIPGGPSTPVVPANIMVDATLDYDGLAQIGSSVGAGSMIVMDDSTCMVQALRRLSYFFYEESCGQCTPCREGTGWVYRIIDRIFKGQATLADLDLLTDVSKKISGRTICALGDAAATPVLSFIKHFRSEFENFIKHGKSLN
;
A
#
# COMPACT_ATOMS: atom_id res chain seq x y z
N MET A 1 -2.75 -22.00 7.19
CA MET A 1 -3.07 -22.30 5.77
C MET A 1 -2.08 -21.54 4.89
N PRO A 2 -1.42 -22.15 3.90
CA PRO A 2 -0.59 -21.45 2.92
C PRO A 2 -1.43 -20.52 2.02
N PHE A 3 -0.90 -19.34 1.69
CA PHE A 3 -1.60 -18.39 0.79
C PHE A 3 -1.94 -19.02 -0.58
N ARG A 4 -1.02 -19.79 -1.13
CA ARG A 4 -1.22 -20.48 -2.43
C ARG A 4 -2.46 -21.37 -2.43
N GLN A 5 -2.73 -22.05 -1.32
CA GLN A 5 -3.92 -22.90 -1.18
C GLN A 5 -5.19 -22.04 -1.14
N LEU A 6 -5.23 -20.99 -0.32
CA LEU A 6 -6.39 -20.09 -0.26
C LEU A 6 -6.67 -19.44 -1.61
N LEU A 7 -5.63 -18.99 -2.32
CA LEU A 7 -5.79 -18.39 -3.64
C LEU A 7 -6.37 -19.38 -4.65
N ALA A 8 -5.94 -20.65 -4.61
CA ALA A 8 -6.49 -21.69 -5.47
C ALA A 8 -7.97 -22.01 -5.14
N GLU A 9 -8.30 -22.11 -3.86
CA GLU A 9 -9.70 -22.32 -3.39
C GLU A 9 -10.62 -21.14 -3.77
N ALA A 10 -10.07 -19.92 -3.80
CA ALA A 10 -10.79 -18.71 -4.23
C ALA A 10 -10.95 -18.59 -5.77
N GLY A 11 -10.43 -19.54 -6.54
CA GLY A 11 -10.52 -19.53 -8.01
C GLY A 11 -9.33 -18.86 -8.72
N GLY A 12 -8.25 -18.58 -8.00
CA GLY A 12 -7.03 -18.00 -8.55
C GLY A 12 -7.08 -16.49 -8.77
N VAL A 13 -6.14 -15.99 -9.57
CA VAL A 13 -6.10 -14.57 -9.96
C VAL A 13 -7.07 -14.32 -11.12
N TRP A 14 -7.77 -13.20 -11.09
CA TRP A 14 -8.77 -12.82 -12.08
C TRP A 14 -8.24 -12.94 -13.52
N LYS A 15 -9.02 -13.58 -14.39
CA LYS A 15 -8.66 -13.87 -15.80
C LYS A 15 -7.34 -14.67 -15.97
N ASN A 16 -6.96 -15.47 -14.99
CA ASN A 16 -5.70 -16.23 -14.97
C ASN A 16 -4.45 -15.36 -15.20
N ARG A 17 -4.48 -14.09 -14.77
CA ARG A 17 -3.34 -13.20 -14.84
C ARG A 17 -2.28 -13.58 -13.80
N GLN A 18 -1.09 -13.00 -13.92
CA GLN A 18 -0.03 -13.21 -12.95
C GLN A 18 -0.30 -12.40 -11.68
N LEU A 19 -0.05 -13.02 -10.53
CA LEU A 19 -0.09 -12.31 -9.24
C LEU A 19 1.04 -11.29 -9.20
N LYS A 20 0.74 -10.04 -8.84
CA LYS A 20 1.71 -8.96 -8.66
C LYS A 20 1.99 -8.67 -7.19
N ALA A 21 0.94 -8.49 -6.41
CA ALA A 21 1.04 -8.15 -4.99
C ALA A 21 -0.22 -8.53 -4.23
N VAL A 22 -0.11 -8.61 -2.91
CA VAL A 22 -1.23 -8.85 -2.00
C VAL A 22 -1.15 -7.92 -0.80
N ILE A 23 -2.29 -7.41 -0.36
CA ILE A 23 -2.44 -6.81 0.96
C ILE A 23 -3.23 -7.83 1.81
N PRO A 24 -2.59 -8.54 2.75
CA PRO A 24 -3.21 -9.73 3.35
C PRO A 24 -4.21 -9.44 4.47
N GLY A 25 -4.20 -8.25 5.03
CA GLY A 25 -5.00 -7.92 6.23
C GLY A 25 -5.87 -6.66 6.09
N GLY A 26 -6.18 -6.23 4.87
CA GLY A 26 -6.91 -5.00 4.60
C GLY A 26 -6.01 -3.78 4.39
N PRO A 27 -6.61 -2.63 4.03
CA PRO A 27 -5.88 -1.46 3.51
C PRO A 27 -4.85 -0.86 4.47
N SER A 28 -4.92 -1.18 5.76
CA SER A 28 -4.00 -0.71 6.81
C SER A 28 -2.75 -1.57 6.97
N THR A 29 -2.67 -2.72 6.32
CA THR A 29 -1.52 -3.63 6.45
C THR A 29 -0.52 -3.45 5.30
N PRO A 30 0.76 -3.80 5.51
CA PRO A 30 1.77 -3.71 4.47
C PRO A 30 1.43 -4.55 3.24
N VAL A 31 1.65 -3.96 2.05
CA VAL A 31 1.60 -4.70 0.79
C VAL A 31 2.79 -5.65 0.69
N VAL A 32 2.57 -6.84 0.16
CA VAL A 32 3.58 -7.87 -0.04
C VAL A 32 3.66 -8.24 -1.52
N PRO A 33 4.85 -8.21 -2.15
CA PRO A 33 5.05 -8.68 -3.52
C PRO A 33 4.74 -10.17 -3.68
N ALA A 34 4.31 -10.56 -4.88
CA ALA A 34 3.92 -11.94 -5.19
C ALA A 34 4.96 -13.00 -4.84
N ASN A 35 6.24 -12.73 -5.18
CA ASN A 35 7.36 -13.64 -4.92
C ASN A 35 7.61 -13.93 -3.44
N ILE A 36 7.18 -13.04 -2.55
CA ILE A 36 7.26 -13.24 -1.09
C ILE A 36 5.96 -13.88 -0.58
N MET A 37 4.81 -13.40 -1.07
CA MET A 37 3.51 -13.82 -0.57
C MET A 37 3.15 -15.25 -0.91
N VAL A 38 3.59 -15.75 -2.07
CA VAL A 38 3.19 -17.07 -2.60
C VAL A 38 3.52 -18.23 -1.67
N ASP A 39 4.59 -18.12 -0.89
CA ASP A 39 5.04 -19.14 0.05
C ASP A 39 4.69 -18.84 1.52
N ALA A 40 3.99 -17.74 1.78
CA ALA A 40 3.62 -17.32 3.13
C ALA A 40 2.50 -18.18 3.71
N THR A 41 2.55 -18.39 5.04
CA THR A 41 1.41 -18.92 5.80
C THR A 41 0.52 -17.80 6.30
N LEU A 42 -0.81 -18.04 6.27
CA LEU A 42 -1.82 -17.06 6.65
C LEU A 42 -2.16 -17.20 8.15
N ASP A 43 -1.15 -16.93 8.96
CA ASP A 43 -1.26 -16.85 10.42
C ASP A 43 -0.47 -15.64 10.92
N TYR A 44 -0.56 -15.34 12.21
CA TYR A 44 0.10 -14.17 12.80
C TYR A 44 1.60 -14.20 12.61
N ASP A 45 2.23 -15.36 12.86
CA ASP A 45 3.69 -15.50 12.79
C ASP A 45 4.18 -15.48 11.34
N GLY A 46 3.52 -16.19 10.44
CA GLY A 46 3.88 -16.26 9.02
C GLY A 46 3.79 -14.91 8.34
N LEU A 47 2.73 -14.15 8.58
CA LEU A 47 2.60 -12.80 8.02
C LEU A 47 3.56 -11.79 8.66
N ALA A 48 3.85 -11.92 9.96
CA ALA A 48 4.84 -11.09 10.63
C ALA A 48 6.26 -11.32 10.09
N GLN A 49 6.64 -12.58 9.80
CA GLN A 49 7.96 -12.93 9.22
C GLN A 49 8.20 -12.26 7.86
N ILE A 50 7.16 -12.07 7.06
CA ILE A 50 7.26 -11.39 5.77
C ILE A 50 7.01 -9.87 5.86
N GLY A 51 6.92 -9.33 7.07
CA GLY A 51 6.76 -7.90 7.32
C GLY A 51 5.36 -7.37 7.05
N SER A 52 4.33 -8.21 7.20
CA SER A 52 2.93 -7.83 7.11
C SER A 52 2.14 -8.30 8.34
N SER A 53 0.81 -8.31 8.30
CA SER A 53 -0.03 -8.74 9.42
C SER A 53 -1.40 -9.22 8.95
N VAL A 54 -2.09 -9.97 9.82
CA VAL A 54 -3.44 -10.49 9.57
C VAL A 54 -4.48 -9.37 9.48
N GLY A 55 -4.27 -8.26 10.20
CA GLY A 55 -5.18 -7.12 10.21
C GLY A 55 -6.64 -7.53 10.43
N ALA A 56 -7.54 -7.09 9.56
CA ALA A 56 -8.96 -7.43 9.58
C ALA A 56 -9.29 -8.76 8.86
N GLY A 57 -8.29 -9.51 8.41
CA GLY A 57 -8.48 -10.76 7.67
C GLY A 57 -9.03 -10.59 6.25
N SER A 58 -9.17 -9.34 5.77
CA SER A 58 -9.61 -9.07 4.39
C SER A 58 -8.42 -8.96 3.46
N MET A 59 -8.45 -9.70 2.36
CA MET A 59 -7.32 -9.80 1.45
C MET A 59 -7.59 -9.06 0.15
N ILE A 60 -6.62 -8.25 -0.29
CA ILE A 60 -6.66 -7.55 -1.58
C ILE A 60 -5.61 -8.18 -2.48
N VAL A 61 -6.06 -8.88 -3.52
CA VAL A 61 -5.19 -9.53 -4.50
C VAL A 61 -5.06 -8.63 -5.73
N MET A 62 -3.84 -8.32 -6.13
CA MET A 62 -3.52 -7.45 -7.27
C MET A 62 -2.77 -8.24 -8.33
N ASP A 63 -3.25 -8.18 -9.55
CA ASP A 63 -2.63 -8.81 -10.71
C ASP A 63 -1.58 -7.91 -11.40
N ASP A 64 -0.94 -8.43 -12.43
CA ASP A 64 0.10 -7.75 -13.22
C ASP A 64 -0.40 -6.51 -13.97
N SER A 65 -1.72 -6.34 -14.17
CA SER A 65 -2.29 -5.13 -14.76
C SER A 65 -2.52 -4.00 -13.75
N THR A 66 -2.36 -4.28 -12.46
CA THR A 66 -2.62 -3.28 -11.41
C THR A 66 -1.51 -2.23 -11.38
N CYS A 67 -1.89 -0.96 -11.56
CA CYS A 67 -1.01 0.19 -11.35
C CYS A 67 -0.86 0.47 -9.86
N MET A 68 0.36 0.32 -9.32
CA MET A 68 0.61 0.51 -7.88
C MET A 68 0.45 1.97 -7.45
N VAL A 69 0.72 2.94 -8.34
CA VAL A 69 0.48 4.36 -8.07
C VAL A 69 -1.01 4.63 -7.89
N GLN A 70 -1.85 4.08 -8.78
CA GLN A 70 -3.31 4.25 -8.70
C GLN A 70 -3.88 3.53 -7.48
N ALA A 71 -3.39 2.33 -7.16
CA ALA A 71 -3.81 1.58 -5.98
C ALA A 71 -3.50 2.36 -4.69
N LEU A 72 -2.26 2.85 -4.53
CA LEU A 72 -1.87 3.64 -3.37
C LEU A 72 -2.65 4.97 -3.30
N ARG A 73 -2.88 5.63 -4.44
CA ARG A 73 -3.70 6.85 -4.50
C ARG A 73 -5.10 6.60 -3.93
N ARG A 74 -5.73 5.48 -4.28
CA ARG A 74 -7.07 5.12 -3.79
C ARG A 74 -7.09 4.86 -2.29
N LEU A 75 -6.10 4.12 -1.78
CA LEU A 75 -5.95 3.86 -0.35
C LEU A 75 -5.71 5.15 0.44
N SER A 76 -4.84 6.02 -0.05
CA SER A 76 -4.51 7.29 0.62
C SER A 76 -5.70 8.26 0.63
N TYR A 77 -6.51 8.28 -0.43
CA TYR A 77 -7.75 9.04 -0.46
C TYR A 77 -8.73 8.56 0.62
N PHE A 78 -8.90 7.25 0.75
CA PHE A 78 -9.74 6.66 1.79
C PHE A 78 -9.32 7.13 3.19
N PHE A 79 -8.04 7.01 3.55
CA PHE A 79 -7.55 7.44 4.87
C PHE A 79 -7.64 8.96 5.09
N TYR A 80 -7.54 9.76 4.04
CA TYR A 80 -7.74 11.20 4.11
C TYR A 80 -9.20 11.55 4.45
N GLU A 81 -10.16 10.91 3.79
CA GLU A 81 -11.60 11.12 4.05
C GLU A 81 -12.04 10.59 5.42
N GLU A 82 -11.46 9.49 5.88
CA GLU A 82 -11.82 8.86 7.16
C GLU A 82 -11.12 9.49 8.39
N SER A 83 -10.24 10.44 8.20
CA SER A 83 -9.61 11.16 9.32
C SER A 83 -10.65 12.00 10.06
N CYS A 84 -10.80 11.74 11.36
CA CYS A 84 -11.71 12.53 12.20
C CYS A 84 -11.24 13.97 12.47
N GLY A 85 -9.99 14.31 12.08
CA GLY A 85 -9.41 15.64 12.25
C GLY A 85 -8.92 15.99 13.64
N GLN A 86 -8.94 15.06 14.61
CA GLN A 86 -8.60 15.36 16.01
C GLN A 86 -7.12 15.69 16.19
N CYS A 87 -6.20 14.86 15.72
CA CYS A 87 -4.77 15.07 15.93
C CYS A 87 -4.07 15.58 14.67
N THR A 88 -3.24 16.59 14.83
CA THR A 88 -2.57 17.32 13.74
C THR A 88 -1.81 16.40 12.77
N PRO A 89 -0.98 15.41 13.21
CA PRO A 89 -0.25 14.56 12.28
C PRO A 89 -1.17 13.77 11.35
N CYS A 90 -2.32 13.32 11.83
CA CYS A 90 -3.33 12.63 11.00
C CYS A 90 -4.10 13.64 10.14
N ARG A 91 -4.70 14.67 10.76
CA ARG A 91 -5.53 15.67 10.06
C ARG A 91 -4.82 16.28 8.85
N GLU A 92 -3.60 16.75 9.05
CA GLU A 92 -2.83 17.39 7.98
C GLU A 92 -2.06 16.37 7.13
N GLY A 93 -1.42 15.40 7.78
CA GLY A 93 -0.51 14.46 7.13
C GLY A 93 -1.20 13.54 6.13
N THR A 94 -2.40 13.02 6.41
CA THR A 94 -3.14 12.18 5.46
C THR A 94 -3.49 12.95 4.19
N GLY A 95 -3.88 14.22 4.32
CA GLY A 95 -4.13 15.10 3.21
C GLY A 95 -2.87 15.44 2.41
N TRP A 96 -1.70 15.57 3.07
CA TRP A 96 -0.42 15.78 2.36
C TRP A 96 -0.01 14.53 1.62
N VAL A 97 -0.10 13.35 2.22
CA VAL A 97 0.16 12.06 1.59
C VAL A 97 -0.69 11.91 0.33
N TYR A 98 -2.00 12.10 0.43
CA TYR A 98 -2.89 11.99 -0.72
C TYR A 98 -2.51 12.97 -1.83
N ARG A 99 -2.28 14.26 -1.51
CA ARG A 99 -1.92 15.29 -2.50
C ARG A 99 -0.58 15.02 -3.19
N ILE A 100 0.42 14.46 -2.49
CA ILE A 100 1.69 14.08 -3.10
C ILE A 100 1.48 12.94 -4.10
N ILE A 101 0.74 11.90 -3.72
CA ILE A 101 0.44 10.76 -4.60
C ILE A 101 -0.42 11.19 -5.80
N ASP A 102 -1.40 12.06 -5.60
CA ASP A 102 -2.24 12.61 -6.67
C ASP A 102 -1.41 13.44 -7.67
N ARG A 103 -0.41 14.20 -7.18
CA ARG A 103 0.58 14.90 -8.02
C ARG A 103 1.42 13.93 -8.86
N ILE A 104 1.86 12.81 -8.25
CA ILE A 104 2.57 11.73 -8.97
C ILE A 104 1.67 11.17 -10.07
N PHE A 105 0.42 10.84 -9.73
CA PHE A 105 -0.56 10.29 -10.67
C PHE A 105 -0.88 11.24 -11.84
N LYS A 106 -0.84 12.54 -11.60
CA LYS A 106 -1.05 13.59 -12.62
C LYS A 106 0.19 13.93 -13.45
N GLY A 107 1.34 13.28 -13.19
CA GLY A 107 2.60 13.58 -13.89
C GLY A 107 3.20 14.95 -13.53
N GLN A 108 2.88 15.48 -12.35
CA GLN A 108 3.31 16.81 -11.86
C GLN A 108 4.32 16.72 -10.73
N ALA A 109 4.84 15.52 -10.45
CA ALA A 109 5.77 15.26 -9.36
C ALA A 109 7.21 15.10 -9.85
N THR A 110 8.13 15.22 -8.91
CA THR A 110 9.56 14.97 -9.09
C THR A 110 9.99 13.75 -8.25
N LEU A 111 11.20 13.23 -8.47
CA LEU A 111 11.72 12.13 -7.66
C LEU A 111 11.85 12.50 -6.18
N ALA A 112 12.09 13.77 -5.85
CA ALA A 112 12.12 14.25 -4.47
C ALA A 112 10.77 14.10 -3.75
N ASP A 113 9.66 14.05 -4.47
CA ASP A 113 8.34 13.83 -3.90
C ASP A 113 8.19 12.42 -3.29
N LEU A 114 8.95 11.42 -3.75
CA LEU A 114 8.97 10.08 -3.14
C LEU A 114 9.64 10.08 -1.77
N ASP A 115 10.71 10.84 -1.63
CA ASP A 115 11.40 10.97 -0.36
C ASP A 115 10.57 11.81 0.63
N LEU A 116 9.92 12.87 0.13
CA LEU A 116 8.97 13.66 0.90
C LEU A 116 7.77 12.81 1.36
N LEU A 117 7.20 11.98 0.48
CA LEU A 117 6.11 11.07 0.81
C LEU A 117 6.49 10.11 1.95
N THR A 118 7.71 9.56 1.87
CA THR A 118 8.26 8.68 2.90
C THR A 118 8.47 9.42 4.23
N ASP A 119 9.01 10.64 4.19
CA ASP A 119 9.26 11.46 5.38
C ASP A 119 7.95 11.85 6.09
N VAL A 120 6.96 12.33 5.33
CA VAL A 120 5.63 12.67 5.89
C VAL A 120 5.00 11.44 6.54
N SER A 121 5.01 10.29 5.87
CA SER A 121 4.44 9.05 6.42
C SER A 121 5.12 8.61 7.72
N LYS A 122 6.44 8.68 7.80
CA LYS A 122 7.20 8.42 9.04
C LYS A 122 6.88 9.41 10.16
N LYS A 123 6.53 10.65 9.83
CA LYS A 123 6.14 11.67 10.82
C LYS A 123 4.69 11.52 11.31
N ILE A 124 3.84 10.82 10.58
CA ILE A 124 2.50 10.43 11.02
C ILE A 124 2.59 9.25 11.99
N SER A 125 3.36 8.22 11.62
CA SER A 125 3.50 6.95 12.36
C SER A 125 3.92 7.18 13.82
N GLY A 126 3.16 6.57 14.74
CA GLY A 126 3.40 6.62 16.18
C GLY A 126 3.14 7.97 16.83
N ARG A 127 2.52 8.94 16.12
CA ARG A 127 2.28 10.31 16.63
C ARG A 127 0.81 10.72 16.60
N THR A 128 -0.08 9.75 16.54
CA THR A 128 -1.53 9.98 16.54
C THR A 128 -2.19 9.31 17.74
N ILE A 129 -3.34 9.87 18.18
CA ILE A 129 -4.06 9.36 19.35
C ILE A 129 -4.61 7.95 19.11
N CYS A 130 -5.09 7.68 17.90
CA CYS A 130 -5.61 6.38 17.51
C CYS A 130 -4.79 5.75 16.37
N ALA A 131 -5.05 4.50 16.08
CA ALA A 131 -4.32 3.73 15.08
C ALA A 131 -4.55 4.19 13.62
N LEU A 132 -5.47 5.12 13.35
CA LEU A 132 -5.77 5.54 11.97
C LEU A 132 -4.55 6.18 11.30
N GLY A 133 -3.73 6.94 12.02
CA GLY A 133 -2.51 7.52 11.48
C GLY A 133 -1.50 6.46 11.04
N ASP A 134 -1.27 5.45 11.88
CA ASP A 134 -0.40 4.32 11.53
C ASP A 134 -0.99 3.52 10.36
N ALA A 135 -2.30 3.29 10.37
CA ALA A 135 -3.03 2.63 9.29
C ALA A 135 -2.89 3.36 7.94
N ALA A 136 -2.83 4.70 7.96
CA ALA A 136 -2.64 5.51 6.76
C ALA A 136 -1.18 5.52 6.28
N ALA A 137 -0.21 5.52 7.20
CA ALA A 137 1.21 5.59 6.88
C ALA A 137 1.79 4.23 6.40
N THR A 138 1.34 3.13 6.99
CA THR A 138 1.86 1.78 6.74
C THR A 138 1.78 1.36 5.27
N PRO A 139 0.64 1.48 4.56
CA PRO A 139 0.58 1.14 3.13
C PRO A 139 1.54 1.99 2.31
N VAL A 140 1.64 3.30 2.58
CA VAL A 140 2.55 4.19 1.84
C VAL A 140 3.99 3.70 1.95
N LEU A 141 4.46 3.45 3.16
CA LEU A 141 5.83 3.00 3.41
C LEU A 141 6.12 1.66 2.74
N SER A 142 5.18 0.72 2.77
CA SER A 142 5.34 -0.60 2.14
C SER A 142 5.28 -0.54 0.61
N PHE A 143 4.40 0.26 0.02
CA PHE A 143 4.35 0.47 -1.43
C PHE A 143 5.65 1.08 -1.95
N ILE A 144 6.17 2.13 -1.29
CA ILE A 144 7.44 2.72 -1.69
C ILE A 144 8.62 1.76 -1.47
N LYS A 145 8.62 0.98 -0.39
CA LYS A 145 9.65 -0.03 -0.13
C LYS A 145 9.75 -1.07 -1.26
N HIS A 146 8.62 -1.59 -1.74
CA HIS A 146 8.59 -2.73 -2.65
C HIS A 146 8.42 -2.35 -4.12
N PHE A 147 7.82 -1.21 -4.42
CA PHE A 147 7.45 -0.80 -5.78
C PHE A 147 8.01 0.57 -6.18
N ARG A 148 9.05 1.07 -5.50
CA ARG A 148 9.65 2.39 -5.76
C ARG A 148 9.95 2.61 -7.25
N SER A 149 10.47 1.60 -7.94
CA SER A 149 10.80 1.66 -9.37
C SER A 149 9.57 1.96 -10.24
N GLU A 150 8.40 1.44 -9.89
CA GLU A 150 7.16 1.73 -10.62
C GLU A 150 6.72 3.18 -10.42
N PHE A 151 6.87 3.72 -9.21
CA PHE A 151 6.62 5.14 -8.94
C PHE A 151 7.59 6.05 -9.68
N GLU A 152 8.88 5.73 -9.68
CA GLU A 152 9.89 6.48 -10.43
C GLU A 152 9.64 6.46 -11.94
N ASN A 153 9.24 5.30 -12.48
CA ASN A 153 8.86 5.17 -13.89
C ASN A 153 7.62 6.02 -14.21
N PHE A 154 6.63 5.99 -13.31
CA PHE A 154 5.41 6.78 -13.48
C PHE A 154 5.70 8.29 -13.49
N ILE A 155 6.59 8.77 -12.62
CA ILE A 155 7.03 10.17 -12.60
C ILE A 155 7.73 10.55 -13.90
N LYS A 156 8.60 9.66 -14.44
CA LYS A 156 9.39 9.93 -15.64
C LYS A 156 8.59 9.86 -16.94
N HIS A 157 7.62 8.97 -17.01
CA HIS A 157 6.97 8.59 -18.27
C HIS A 157 5.44 8.74 -18.25
N GLY A 158 4.82 9.07 -17.10
CA GLY A 158 3.38 9.26 -16.95
C GLY A 158 2.55 7.97 -17.05
N LYS A 159 3.18 6.79 -16.93
CA LYS A 159 2.51 5.47 -17.02
C LYS A 159 3.18 4.42 -16.15
N SER A 160 2.39 3.41 -15.78
CA SER A 160 2.85 2.23 -15.05
C SER A 160 3.86 1.39 -15.87
N LEU A 161 4.59 0.50 -15.18
CA LEU A 161 5.51 -0.50 -15.78
C LEU A 161 4.77 -1.73 -16.36
N ASN A 162 3.48 -1.65 -16.62
CA ASN A 162 2.70 -2.75 -17.17
C ASN A 162 2.93 -2.90 -18.68
#